data_ab32eb6a4718483de29bece2d4528806
#
_entry.id   ab32eb6a4718483de29bece2d4528806
#
_cell.length_a   1.000
_cell.length_b   1.000
_cell.length_c   1.000
_cell.angle_alpha   90.00
_cell.angle_beta   90.00
_cell.angle_gamma   90.00
#
_symmetry.space_group_name_H-M   'P 1'
#
loop_
_entity.id
_entity.type
_entity.pdbx_description
1 polymer ?
#
loop_
_entity_poly.entity_id
_entity_poly.type
_entity_poly.pdbx_seq_one_letter_code
_entity_poly.pdbx_strand_id
1 'polypeptide(L)'
;MDQAESSPLGGQPDPRRRRVHGNEQVRRSGADARLDHPVVVGYDGSPSSRNALAYAAGVSRRLARPLVIVHVTPGVYCEPLTGQVIGAPRARAETENWIRSELAEVCDCQSVDVRVIMRHGNAARELSTAAEELSADALVIGAPKQRWHHVAGSVPGWLARHARCPVIVVP
;
A
#
# COMPACT_ATOMS: atom_id res chain seq x y z
N MET A 1 55.24 -19.74 35.98
CA MET A 1 54.81 -18.41 36.39
C MET A 1 55.00 -17.56 35.18
N ASP A 2 54.05 -17.40 34.35
CA ASP A 2 53.31 -16.21 34.08
C ASP A 2 52.26 -16.46 33.02
N GLN A 3 51.05 -16.06 33.30
CA GLN A 3 49.89 -16.26 32.48
C GLN A 3 49.78 -15.06 31.55
N ALA A 4 49.60 -15.29 30.25
CA ALA A 4 49.21 -14.26 29.30
C ALA A 4 47.86 -14.64 28.70
N GLU A 5 46.82 -13.95 29.13
CA GLU A 5 45.47 -14.00 28.61
C GLU A 5 45.43 -13.45 27.20
N SER A 6 44.90 -14.26 26.30
CA SER A 6 44.60 -13.84 24.93
C SER A 6 43.16 -13.40 24.83
N SER A 7 42.90 -12.12 24.68
CA SER A 7 41.58 -11.55 24.34
C SER A 7 41.20 -11.88 22.92
N PRO A 8 39.91 -12.22 22.64
CA PRO A 8 39.43 -12.44 21.29
C PRO A 8 39.10 -11.10 20.61
N LEU A 9 39.59 -10.95 19.39
CA LEU A 9 39.40 -9.85 18.50
C LEU A 9 37.90 -9.69 18.17
N GLY A 10 37.38 -8.50 18.46
CA GLY A 10 36.01 -8.11 18.08
C GLY A 10 35.86 -7.99 16.56
N GLY A 11 34.96 -8.77 16.03
CA GLY A 11 34.54 -8.66 14.62
C GLY A 11 33.81 -7.34 14.38
N GLN A 12 34.37 -6.50 13.52
CA GLN A 12 33.69 -5.31 13.02
C GLN A 12 32.49 -5.70 12.15
N PRO A 13 31.32 -5.08 12.30
CA PRO A 13 30.18 -5.32 11.42
C PRO A 13 30.44 -4.72 10.03
N ASP A 14 30.16 -5.51 8.99
CA ASP A 14 30.23 -5.15 7.57
C ASP A 14 29.32 -3.95 7.25
N PRO A 15 29.85 -2.82 6.74
CA PRO A 15 29.07 -1.63 6.44
C PRO A 15 28.14 -1.76 5.21
N ARG A 16 28.09 -2.90 4.53
CA ARG A 16 27.33 -3.09 3.28
C ARG A 16 25.94 -3.67 3.47
N ARG A 17 25.46 -3.89 4.68
CA ARG A 17 24.09 -4.36 4.97
C ARG A 17 23.18 -3.26 5.50
N ARG A 18 23.18 -2.08 4.92
CA ARG A 18 22.05 -1.15 5.11
C ARG A 18 20.91 -1.53 4.17
N ARG A 19 20.10 -2.47 4.59
CA ARG A 19 18.70 -2.55 4.11
C ARG A 19 18.02 -1.31 4.63
N VAL A 20 17.79 -0.36 3.73
CA VAL A 20 16.92 0.78 3.99
C VAL A 20 15.49 0.25 3.94
N HIS A 21 15.03 -0.32 5.02
CA HIS A 21 13.61 -0.47 5.32
C HIS A 21 13.19 0.85 5.95
N GLY A 22 12.90 1.81 5.09
CA GLY A 22 12.19 3.02 5.48
C GLY A 22 10.73 2.68 5.76
N ASN A 23 10.49 1.87 6.78
CA ASN A 23 9.16 1.68 7.35
C ASN A 23 8.95 2.81 8.36
N GLU A 24 8.61 3.98 7.85
CA GLU A 24 8.15 5.08 8.69
C GLU A 24 6.71 4.76 9.10
N GLN A 25 6.61 4.02 10.18
CA GLN A 25 5.36 3.82 10.91
C GLN A 25 4.81 5.19 11.30
N VAL A 26 3.80 5.61 10.56
CA VAL A 26 2.99 6.77 10.93
C VAL A 26 2.49 6.54 12.34
N ARG A 27 2.95 7.40 13.25
CA ARG A 27 2.54 7.44 14.64
C ARG A 27 1.02 7.42 14.71
N ARG A 28 0.49 6.41 15.36
CA ARG A 28 -0.90 6.25 15.74
C ARG A 28 -1.30 7.46 16.57
N SER A 29 -2.05 8.36 15.96
CA SER A 29 -2.77 9.41 16.67
C SER A 29 -4.06 8.78 17.20
N GLY A 30 -4.25 8.91 18.48
CA GLY A 30 -5.24 8.25 19.32
C GLY A 30 -6.63 8.05 18.71
N ALA A 31 -6.94 6.83 18.48
CA ALA A 31 -8.18 6.08 18.56
C ALA A 31 -7.87 4.71 17.91
N ASP A 32 -7.32 3.82 18.70
CA ASP A 32 -7.14 2.40 18.34
C ASP A 32 -8.52 1.69 18.39
N ALA A 33 -9.48 2.18 17.61
CA ALA A 33 -10.56 1.33 17.15
C ALA A 33 -9.91 0.36 16.20
N ARG A 34 -9.77 -0.90 16.61
CA ARG A 34 -9.23 -2.00 15.82
C ARG A 34 -9.89 -1.96 14.46
N LEU A 35 -9.09 -1.83 13.38
CA LEU A 35 -9.55 -2.07 12.02
C LEU A 35 -9.83 -3.56 11.92
N ASP A 36 -10.99 -3.97 12.40
CA ASP A 36 -11.37 -5.35 12.48
C ASP A 36 -11.82 -5.80 11.08
N HIS A 37 -10.93 -6.48 10.37
CA HIS A 37 -11.18 -7.01 9.04
C HIS A 37 -11.71 -5.98 8.02
N PRO A 38 -10.94 -4.93 7.68
CA PRO A 38 -11.40 -3.88 6.77
C PRO A 38 -11.57 -4.37 5.34
N VAL A 39 -12.38 -3.67 4.57
CA VAL A 39 -12.33 -3.74 3.11
C VAL A 39 -11.20 -2.83 2.65
N VAL A 40 -10.20 -3.39 1.97
CA VAL A 40 -9.07 -2.64 1.44
C VAL A 40 -9.31 -2.35 -0.04
N VAL A 41 -9.05 -1.11 -0.48
CA VAL A 41 -9.11 -0.74 -1.90
C VAL A 41 -7.82 -0.10 -2.36
N GLY A 42 -7.27 -0.59 -3.49
CA GLY A 42 -6.16 0.06 -4.18
C GLY A 42 -6.66 1.20 -5.06
N TYR A 43 -6.12 2.42 -4.86
CA TYR A 43 -6.57 3.63 -5.55
C TYR A 43 -5.42 4.36 -6.22
N ASP A 44 -5.53 4.60 -7.53
CA ASP A 44 -4.52 5.31 -8.34
C ASP A 44 -5.09 6.51 -9.14
N GLY A 45 -6.39 6.83 -8.94
CA GLY A 45 -7.09 7.90 -9.65
C GLY A 45 -7.57 7.52 -11.06
N SER A 46 -7.38 6.30 -11.50
CA SER A 46 -7.88 5.83 -12.78
C SER A 46 -9.41 5.63 -12.74
N PRO A 47 -10.11 5.68 -13.89
CA PRO A 47 -11.55 5.41 -13.92
C PRO A 47 -11.93 4.06 -13.31
N SER A 48 -11.16 3.00 -13.57
CA SER A 48 -11.41 1.69 -12.96
C SER A 48 -11.14 1.68 -11.45
N SER A 49 -10.16 2.43 -10.95
CA SER A 49 -9.95 2.55 -9.50
C SER A 49 -11.03 3.38 -8.81
N ARG A 50 -11.66 4.36 -9.50
CA ARG A 50 -12.86 5.05 -9.01
C ARG A 50 -14.05 4.10 -8.89
N ASN A 51 -14.28 3.26 -9.90
CA ASN A 51 -15.31 2.22 -9.84
C ASN A 51 -15.03 1.23 -8.69
N ALA A 52 -13.77 0.83 -8.51
CA ALA A 52 -13.34 -0.02 -7.41
C ALA A 52 -13.60 0.64 -6.03
N LEU A 53 -13.34 1.94 -5.91
CA LEU A 53 -13.60 2.71 -4.69
C LEU A 53 -15.10 2.74 -4.37
N ALA A 54 -15.95 3.04 -5.36
CA ALA A 54 -17.40 3.03 -5.19
C ALA A 54 -17.92 1.64 -4.76
N TYR A 55 -17.41 0.60 -5.40
CA TYR A 55 -17.75 -0.77 -5.06
C TYR A 55 -17.33 -1.13 -3.62
N ALA A 56 -16.07 -0.84 -3.27
CA ALA A 56 -15.51 -1.11 -1.94
C ALA A 56 -16.28 -0.37 -0.83
N ALA A 57 -16.64 0.88 -1.05
CA ALA A 57 -17.47 1.66 -0.13
C ALA A 57 -18.86 1.01 0.08
N GLY A 58 -19.48 0.53 -1.00
CA GLY A 58 -20.73 -0.22 -0.94
C GLY A 58 -20.61 -1.53 -0.18
N VAL A 59 -19.51 -2.28 -0.36
CA VAL A 59 -19.22 -3.52 0.39
C VAL A 59 -18.99 -3.21 1.87
N SER A 60 -18.14 -2.24 2.17
CA SER A 60 -17.80 -1.80 3.52
C SER A 60 -19.07 -1.45 4.31
N ARG A 61 -19.97 -0.65 3.71
CA ARG A 61 -21.26 -0.30 4.30
C ARG A 61 -22.15 -1.51 4.58
N ARG A 62 -22.28 -2.45 3.63
CA ARG A 62 -23.09 -3.66 3.80
C ARG A 62 -22.58 -4.59 4.88
N LEU A 63 -21.26 -4.69 5.01
CA LEU A 63 -20.62 -5.55 6.00
C LEU A 63 -20.40 -4.85 7.36
N ALA A 64 -20.72 -3.56 7.46
CA ALA A 64 -20.38 -2.72 8.61
C ALA A 64 -18.87 -2.81 8.98
N ARG A 65 -18.01 -2.82 7.96
CA ARG A 65 -16.55 -2.90 8.10
C ARG A 65 -15.89 -1.57 7.72
N PRO A 66 -14.74 -1.22 8.31
CA PRO A 66 -13.96 -0.06 7.90
C PRO A 66 -13.52 -0.17 6.43
N LEU A 67 -13.40 0.98 5.76
CA LEU A 67 -12.81 1.10 4.42
C LEU A 67 -11.39 1.64 4.53
N VAL A 68 -10.42 0.91 4.01
CA VAL A 68 -9.04 1.37 3.94
C VAL A 68 -8.65 1.60 2.48
N ILE A 69 -8.35 2.85 2.14
CA ILE A 69 -7.88 3.25 0.82
C ILE A 69 -6.35 3.24 0.83
N VAL A 70 -5.75 2.41 -0.02
CA VAL A 70 -4.30 2.32 -0.16
C VAL A 70 -3.88 2.95 -1.48
N HIS A 71 -3.11 4.02 -1.39
CA HIS A 71 -2.47 4.65 -2.54
C HIS A 71 -0.99 4.29 -2.56
N VAL A 72 -0.53 3.70 -3.67
CA VAL A 72 0.87 3.31 -3.83
C VAL A 72 1.53 4.21 -4.85
N THR A 73 2.54 4.96 -4.41
CA THR A 73 3.39 5.74 -5.31
C THR A 73 4.60 4.93 -5.74
N PRO A 74 5.03 5.04 -7.01
CA PRO A 74 6.30 4.45 -7.44
C PRO A 74 7.45 4.96 -6.55
N GLY A 75 8.42 4.11 -6.28
CA GLY A 75 9.64 4.54 -5.60
C GLY A 75 10.33 5.66 -6.37
N VAL A 76 10.89 6.62 -5.65
CA VAL A 76 11.76 7.64 -6.25
C VAL A 76 13.07 6.97 -6.66
N TYR A 77 13.44 7.07 -7.92
CA TYR A 77 14.75 6.60 -8.38
C TYR A 77 15.45 7.69 -9.20
N CYS A 78 16.76 7.70 -9.11
CA CYS A 78 17.62 8.57 -9.91
C CYS A 78 18.10 7.78 -11.12
N GLU A 79 17.88 8.32 -12.31
CA GLU A 79 18.38 7.68 -13.53
C GLU A 79 19.91 7.78 -13.58
N PRO A 80 20.62 6.65 -13.69
CA PRO A 80 22.09 6.65 -13.59
C PRO A 80 22.82 7.47 -14.66
N LEU A 81 22.22 7.62 -15.85
CA LEU A 81 22.83 8.30 -16.99
C LEU A 81 22.61 9.82 -16.97
N THR A 82 21.45 10.28 -16.54
CA THR A 82 21.07 11.69 -16.56
C THR A 82 21.09 12.37 -15.23
N GLY A 83 21.14 11.60 -14.12
CA GLY A 83 21.00 12.11 -12.77
C GLY A 83 19.58 12.63 -12.47
N GLN A 84 18.64 12.45 -13.38
CA GLN A 84 17.29 12.94 -13.21
C GLN A 84 16.52 12.13 -12.15
N VAL A 85 15.92 12.83 -11.20
CA VAL A 85 15.03 12.22 -10.20
C VAL A 85 13.68 11.94 -10.84
N ILE A 86 13.31 10.67 -10.97
CA ILE A 86 12.03 10.24 -11.52
C ILE A 86 11.15 9.74 -10.36
N GLY A 87 9.89 10.16 -10.35
CA GLY A 87 8.93 9.72 -9.34
C GLY A 87 8.94 10.58 -8.07
N ALA A 88 9.26 11.89 -8.17
CA ALA A 88 9.12 12.79 -7.04
C ALA A 88 7.68 12.72 -6.48
N PRO A 89 7.47 12.32 -5.22
CA PRO A 89 6.14 12.21 -4.65
C PRO A 89 5.53 13.59 -4.51
N ARG A 90 4.25 13.73 -4.82
CA ARG A 90 3.46 14.86 -4.32
C ARG A 90 3.56 14.88 -2.80
N ALA A 91 3.47 16.05 -2.21
CA ALA A 91 3.42 16.14 -0.75
C ALA A 91 2.30 15.22 -0.24
N ARG A 92 2.59 14.43 0.79
CA ARG A 92 1.64 13.43 1.34
C ARG A 92 0.27 14.05 1.61
N ALA A 93 0.23 15.24 2.21
CA ALA A 93 -0.99 15.96 2.53
C ALA A 93 -1.83 16.29 1.28
N GLU A 94 -1.17 16.66 0.17
CA GLU A 94 -1.86 16.95 -1.10
C GLU A 94 -2.50 15.69 -1.68
N THR A 95 -1.81 14.54 -1.60
CA THR A 95 -2.33 13.27 -2.08
C THR A 95 -3.49 12.78 -1.21
N GLU A 96 -3.40 12.90 0.11
CA GLU A 96 -4.49 12.54 1.03
C GLU A 96 -5.73 13.42 0.79
N ASN A 97 -5.55 14.73 0.63
CA ASN A 97 -6.64 15.65 0.35
C ASN A 97 -7.30 15.35 -1.00
N TRP A 98 -6.51 15.05 -2.02
CA TRP A 98 -7.04 14.63 -3.32
C TRP A 98 -7.87 13.35 -3.20
N ILE A 99 -7.38 12.32 -2.52
CA ILE A 99 -8.11 11.06 -2.32
C ILE A 99 -9.41 11.30 -1.54
N ARG A 100 -9.41 12.17 -0.55
CA ARG A 100 -10.61 12.52 0.22
C ARG A 100 -11.64 13.27 -0.62
N SER A 101 -11.23 14.17 -1.50
CA SER A 101 -12.15 14.85 -2.43
C SER A 101 -12.76 13.87 -3.42
N GLU A 102 -11.97 12.96 -3.99
CA GLU A 102 -12.45 11.90 -4.88
C GLU A 102 -13.45 10.98 -4.17
N LEU A 103 -13.17 10.62 -2.91
CA LEU A 103 -14.08 9.81 -2.12
C LEU A 103 -15.43 10.49 -1.92
N ALA A 104 -15.44 11.79 -1.62
CA ALA A 104 -16.67 12.57 -1.44
C ALA A 104 -17.52 12.65 -2.72
N GLU A 105 -16.88 12.64 -3.89
CA GLU A 105 -17.58 12.60 -5.19
C GLU A 105 -18.14 11.23 -5.53
N VAL A 106 -17.43 10.17 -5.14
CA VAL A 106 -17.77 8.79 -5.54
C VAL A 106 -18.82 8.17 -4.64
N CYS A 107 -18.83 8.51 -3.37
CA CYS A 107 -19.78 7.92 -2.42
C CYS A 107 -20.11 8.84 -1.24
N ASP A 108 -21.35 8.77 -0.78
CA ASP A 108 -21.75 9.30 0.51
C ASP A 108 -21.30 8.35 1.61
N CYS A 109 -20.08 8.57 2.11
CA CYS A 109 -19.42 7.70 3.10
C CYS A 109 -19.64 8.15 4.55
N GLN A 110 -20.67 8.96 4.85
CA GLN A 110 -20.93 9.47 6.20
C GLN A 110 -21.09 8.37 7.27
N SER A 111 -21.42 7.16 6.85
CA SER A 111 -21.64 6.01 7.75
C SER A 111 -20.51 4.97 7.76
N VAL A 112 -19.38 5.24 7.10
CA VAL A 112 -18.25 4.30 6.99
C VAL A 112 -16.99 4.92 7.60
N ASP A 113 -16.30 4.19 8.48
CA ASP A 113 -14.97 4.59 8.95
C ASP A 113 -13.96 4.44 7.80
N VAL A 114 -13.44 5.57 7.31
CA VAL A 114 -12.53 5.61 6.16
C VAL A 114 -11.15 6.03 6.59
N ARG A 115 -10.16 5.22 6.22
CA ARG A 115 -8.74 5.53 6.41
C ARG A 115 -7.98 5.52 5.08
N VAL A 116 -7.01 6.43 4.95
CA VAL A 116 -6.12 6.51 3.80
C VAL A 116 -4.71 6.12 4.23
N ILE A 117 -4.12 5.17 3.52
CA ILE A 117 -2.75 4.70 3.74
C ILE A 117 -1.93 4.98 2.49
N MET A 118 -0.80 5.63 2.69
CA MET A 118 0.19 5.86 1.64
C MET A 118 1.29 4.82 1.72
N ARG A 119 1.60 4.19 0.58
CA ARG A 119 2.70 3.23 0.44
C ARG A 119 3.61 3.64 -0.71
N HIS A 120 4.84 3.13 -0.72
CA HIS A 120 5.83 3.40 -1.75
C HIS A 120 6.42 2.10 -2.25
N GLY A 121 6.49 1.92 -3.56
CA GLY A 121 7.11 0.74 -4.16
C GLY A 121 6.29 0.07 -5.26
N ASN A 122 6.34 -1.26 -5.31
CA ASN A 122 5.59 -2.04 -6.28
C ASN A 122 4.12 -2.18 -5.81
N ALA A 123 3.18 -1.68 -6.61
CA ALA A 123 1.77 -1.62 -6.25
C ALA A 123 1.19 -3.00 -5.85
N ALA A 124 1.50 -4.06 -6.58
CA ALA A 124 0.95 -5.37 -6.27
C ALA A 124 1.45 -5.90 -4.91
N ARG A 125 2.74 -5.73 -4.63
CA ARG A 125 3.34 -6.16 -3.36
C ARG A 125 2.83 -5.33 -2.20
N GLU A 126 2.82 -3.99 -2.34
CA GLU A 126 2.39 -3.09 -1.29
C GLU A 126 0.91 -3.27 -0.93
N LEU A 127 0.05 -3.49 -1.93
CA LEU A 127 -1.37 -3.79 -1.71
C LEU A 127 -1.57 -5.14 -1.00
N SER A 128 -0.84 -6.18 -1.41
CA SER A 128 -0.89 -7.49 -0.75
C SER A 128 -0.43 -7.41 0.71
N THR A 129 0.69 -6.71 0.95
CA THR A 129 1.24 -6.53 2.30
C THR A 129 0.28 -5.72 3.18
N ALA A 130 -0.30 -4.63 2.66
CA ALA A 130 -1.27 -3.85 3.42
C ALA A 130 -2.52 -4.66 3.77
N ALA A 131 -3.04 -5.45 2.84
CA ALA A 131 -4.19 -6.31 3.09
C ALA A 131 -3.88 -7.39 4.15
N GLU A 132 -2.68 -7.97 4.12
CA GLU A 132 -2.24 -8.96 5.10
C GLU A 132 -2.04 -8.34 6.50
N GLU A 133 -1.32 -7.22 6.60
CA GLU A 133 -1.09 -6.49 7.86
C GLU A 133 -2.39 -6.08 8.56
N LEU A 134 -3.41 -5.76 7.77
CA LEU A 134 -4.73 -5.34 8.25
C LEU A 134 -5.70 -6.52 8.45
N SER A 135 -5.31 -7.74 8.10
CA SER A 135 -6.21 -8.89 8.08
C SER A 135 -7.50 -8.61 7.32
N ALA A 136 -7.38 -8.04 6.11
CA ALA A 136 -8.48 -7.55 5.32
C ALA A 136 -9.50 -8.65 4.94
N ASP A 137 -10.79 -8.32 5.02
CA ASP A 137 -11.87 -9.19 4.52
C ASP A 137 -11.81 -9.37 3.01
N ALA A 138 -11.45 -8.30 2.29
CA ALA A 138 -11.26 -8.32 0.85
C ALA A 138 -10.34 -7.20 0.39
N LEU A 139 -9.63 -7.45 -0.72
CA LEU A 139 -8.87 -6.46 -1.45
C LEU A 139 -9.56 -6.15 -2.78
N VAL A 140 -9.98 -4.90 -2.97
CA VAL A 140 -10.67 -4.42 -4.17
C VAL A 140 -9.71 -3.60 -5.01
N ILE A 141 -9.67 -3.83 -6.30
CA ILE A 141 -8.81 -3.11 -7.25
C ILE A 141 -9.53 -2.85 -8.56
N GLY A 142 -9.13 -1.81 -9.26
CA GLY A 142 -9.59 -1.54 -10.62
C GLY A 142 -8.96 -2.50 -11.65
N ALA A 143 -9.70 -2.80 -12.71
CA ALA A 143 -9.18 -3.54 -13.84
C ALA A 143 -8.09 -2.72 -14.58
N PRO A 144 -7.08 -3.36 -15.19
CA PRO A 144 -6.05 -2.68 -15.94
C PRO A 144 -6.62 -2.01 -17.19
N LYS A 145 -6.14 -0.80 -17.52
CA LYS A 145 -6.61 -0.01 -18.68
C LYS A 145 -6.35 -0.66 -20.04
N GLN A 146 -5.35 -1.54 -20.14
CA GLN A 146 -5.01 -2.21 -21.39
C GLN A 146 -5.63 -3.60 -21.49
N ARG A 147 -6.40 -3.79 -22.56
CA ARG A 147 -7.04 -5.06 -22.90
C ARG A 147 -6.01 -6.17 -23.08
N TRP A 148 -6.01 -7.15 -22.19
CA TRP A 148 -5.82 -8.61 -22.41
C TRP A 148 -4.54 -9.17 -23.05
N HIS A 149 -3.52 -8.43 -23.47
CA HIS A 149 -2.43 -9.10 -24.16
C HIS A 149 -1.26 -9.60 -23.30
N HIS A 150 -1.14 -9.22 -22.01
CA HIS A 150 -0.13 -9.77 -21.10
C HIS A 150 -0.60 -9.81 -19.64
N VAL A 151 -1.39 -10.82 -19.31
CA VAL A 151 -1.92 -11.01 -17.93
C VAL A 151 -0.81 -11.34 -16.92
N ALA A 152 0.36 -11.80 -17.37
CA ALA A 152 1.42 -12.28 -16.48
C ALA A 152 2.13 -11.21 -15.64
N GLY A 153 2.01 -9.92 -15.97
CA GLY A 153 2.66 -8.81 -15.24
C GLY A 153 1.70 -7.79 -14.62
N SER A 154 0.39 -7.97 -14.74
CA SER A 154 -0.59 -7.01 -14.23
C SER A 154 -0.76 -7.13 -12.71
N VAL A 155 -1.05 -5.98 -12.05
CA VAL A 155 -1.35 -5.95 -10.61
C VAL A 155 -2.45 -6.95 -10.23
N PRO A 156 -3.62 -7.00 -10.93
CA PRO A 156 -4.64 -8.01 -10.64
C PRO A 156 -4.18 -9.46 -10.77
N GLY A 157 -3.45 -9.77 -11.83
CA GLY A 157 -2.97 -11.12 -12.08
C GLY A 157 -1.92 -11.60 -11.06
N TRP A 158 -1.13 -10.68 -10.54
CA TRP A 158 -0.18 -10.98 -9.48
C TRP A 158 -0.92 -11.17 -8.14
N LEU A 159 -1.83 -10.27 -7.78
CA LEU A 159 -2.61 -10.32 -6.54
C LEU A 159 -3.47 -11.59 -6.46
N ALA A 160 -4.11 -12.00 -7.56
CA ALA A 160 -4.91 -13.22 -7.59
C ALA A 160 -4.12 -14.50 -7.21
N ARG A 161 -2.78 -14.46 -7.35
CA ARG A 161 -1.91 -15.60 -6.99
C ARG A 161 -1.24 -15.47 -5.64
N HIS A 162 -1.11 -14.26 -5.10
CA HIS A 162 -0.24 -14.01 -3.93
C HIS A 162 -0.97 -13.35 -2.75
N ALA A 163 -2.15 -12.76 -2.95
CA ALA A 163 -2.89 -12.19 -1.84
C ALA A 163 -3.44 -13.29 -0.93
N ARG A 164 -3.48 -13.00 0.37
CA ARG A 164 -4.01 -13.92 1.39
C ARG A 164 -5.47 -13.67 1.74
N CYS A 165 -6.12 -12.76 1.05
CA CYS A 165 -7.55 -12.49 1.15
C CYS A 165 -8.21 -12.54 -0.24
N PRO A 166 -9.53 -12.60 -0.34
CA PRO A 166 -10.25 -12.47 -1.60
C PRO A 166 -9.88 -11.20 -2.35
N VAL A 167 -9.61 -11.32 -3.66
CA VAL A 167 -9.31 -10.18 -4.54
C VAL A 167 -10.47 -9.96 -5.49
N ILE A 168 -11.00 -8.74 -5.48
CA ILE A 168 -12.13 -8.32 -6.33
C ILE A 168 -11.60 -7.34 -7.36
N VAL A 169 -11.76 -7.66 -8.64
CA VAL A 169 -11.35 -6.81 -9.76
C VAL A 169 -12.57 -6.14 -10.36
N VAL A 170 -12.61 -4.82 -10.33
CA VAL A 170 -13.73 -4.00 -10.81
C VAL A 170 -13.37 -3.37 -12.14
N PRO A 171 -14.18 -3.52 -13.20
CA PRO A 171 -13.94 -2.94 -14.51
C PRO A 171 -14.06 -1.40 -14.55
#